data_de3709188e849a81a37d2553dfac3ee5
#
_entry.id   de3709188e849a81a37d2553dfac3ee5
#
_cell.length_a   1.000
_cell.length_b   1.000
_cell.length_c   1.000
_cell.angle_alpha   90.00
_cell.angle_beta   90.00
_cell.angle_gamma   90.00
#
_symmetry.space_group_name_H-M   'P 1'
#
loop_
_entity.id
_entity.type
_entity.pdbx_description
1 polymer ?
#
loop_
_entity_poly.entity_id
_entity_poly.type
_entity_poly.pdbx_seq_one_letter_code
_entity_poly.pdbx_strand_id
1 'polypeptide(L)'
;TCALPIWRLHTRHNLMEELSKIRRTLAKQDASAPHSTLLVVDATTGANALAQAREFHKATPLDSVIITKMDGSGKGGVAVAIMDEMHISPSFLGTGEGAEDFEPFNRDRYVDSLL
;
A
#
# COMPACT_ATOMS: atom_id res chain seq x y z
N THR A 1 9.55 12.64 13.09
CA THR A 1 8.82 11.71 12.21
C THR A 1 8.12 12.50 11.12
N CYS A 2 8.45 12.23 9.89
CA CYS A 2 7.84 12.90 8.75
C CYS A 2 7.14 11.88 7.87
N ALA A 3 5.88 12.10 7.57
CA ALA A 3 5.12 11.32 6.62
C ALA A 3 4.78 12.20 5.42
N LEU A 4 5.11 11.72 4.22
CA LEU A 4 4.82 12.41 2.98
C LEU A 4 3.77 11.63 2.21
N PRO A 5 2.49 11.99 2.35
CA PRO A 5 1.47 11.39 1.51
C PRO A 5 1.55 11.96 0.09
N ILE A 6 1.50 11.09 -0.89
CA ILE A 6 1.55 11.48 -2.29
C ILE A 6 0.23 11.09 -2.94
N TRP A 7 -0.55 12.09 -3.33
CA TRP A 7 -1.88 11.94 -3.89
C TRP A 7 -1.86 12.38 -5.36
N ARG A 8 -1.44 11.48 -6.26
CA ARG A 8 -1.40 11.81 -7.68
C ARG A 8 -1.96 10.68 -8.52
N LEU A 9 -2.87 11.03 -9.41
CA LEU A 9 -3.50 10.12 -10.36
C LEU A 9 -3.09 10.43 -11.79
N HIS A 10 -1.86 10.93 -11.99
CA HIS A 10 -1.37 11.25 -13.32
C HIS A 10 -0.87 10.03 -14.07
N THR A 11 -0.40 10.23 -15.29
CA THR A 11 0.15 9.15 -16.11
C THR A 11 1.20 8.36 -15.31
N ARG A 12 1.07 7.05 -15.34
CA ARG A 12 1.91 6.13 -14.56
C ARG A 12 3.39 6.41 -14.66
N HIS A 13 3.87 6.70 -15.87
CA HIS A 13 5.28 6.89 -16.13
C HIS A 13 5.85 8.08 -15.34
N ASN A 14 5.19 9.22 -15.43
CA ASN A 14 5.63 10.42 -14.73
C ASN A 14 5.56 10.26 -13.21
N LEU A 15 4.52 9.60 -12.71
CA LEU A 15 4.39 9.34 -11.28
C LEU A 15 5.52 8.46 -10.76
N MET A 16 5.87 7.41 -11.48
CA MET A 16 6.94 6.49 -11.06
C MET A 16 8.31 7.17 -11.06
N GLU A 17 8.56 8.02 -12.04
CA GLU A 17 9.78 8.83 -12.07
C GLU A 17 9.86 9.82 -10.91
N GLU A 18 8.74 10.49 -10.59
CA GLU A 18 8.66 11.40 -9.45
C GLU A 18 8.92 10.68 -8.13
N LEU A 19 8.35 9.49 -7.95
CA LEU A 19 8.57 8.69 -6.76
C LEU A 19 10.04 8.30 -6.59
N SER A 20 10.67 7.87 -7.65
CA SER A 20 12.09 7.53 -7.63
C SER A 20 12.94 8.74 -7.27
N LYS A 21 12.58 9.90 -7.82
CA LYS A 21 13.27 11.17 -7.53
C LYS A 21 13.11 11.58 -6.07
N ILE A 22 11.88 11.47 -5.54
CA ILE A 22 11.61 11.79 -4.13
C ILE A 22 12.45 10.87 -3.22
N ARG A 23 12.48 9.58 -3.52
CA ARG A 23 13.28 8.63 -2.76
C ARG A 23 14.76 9.02 -2.74
N ARG A 24 15.32 9.34 -3.90
CA ARG A 24 16.72 9.78 -3.99
C ARG A 24 16.98 11.06 -3.22
N THR A 25 16.03 12.01 -3.27
CA THR A 25 16.15 13.27 -2.54
C THR A 25 16.16 13.05 -1.03
N LEU A 26 15.29 12.18 -0.54
CA LEU A 26 15.26 11.83 0.88
C LEU A 26 16.57 11.17 1.31
N ALA A 27 17.11 10.27 0.49
CA ALA A 27 18.35 9.59 0.78
C ALA A 27 19.55 10.55 0.83
N LYS A 28 19.48 11.67 0.11
CA LYS A 28 20.54 12.70 0.19
C LYS A 28 20.51 13.47 1.51
N GLN A 29 19.34 13.62 2.11
CA GLN A 29 19.19 14.30 3.39
C GLN A 29 19.56 13.39 4.56
N ASP A 30 19.20 12.12 4.44
CA ASP A 30 19.50 11.08 5.43
C ASP A 30 19.73 9.78 4.68
N ALA A 31 20.94 9.25 4.74
CA ALA A 31 21.32 8.04 4.00
C ALA A 31 20.45 6.82 4.35
N SER A 32 19.85 6.79 5.53
CA SER A 32 18.94 5.72 5.96
C SER A 32 17.50 5.90 5.50
N ALA A 33 17.14 7.07 4.95
CA ALA A 33 15.79 7.36 4.48
C ALA A 33 15.58 6.86 3.05
N PRO A 34 14.33 6.48 2.68
CA PRO A 34 13.19 6.36 3.59
C PRO A 34 13.33 5.14 4.49
N HIS A 35 12.89 5.26 5.73
CA HIS A 35 12.99 4.17 6.71
C HIS A 35 11.90 3.12 6.47
N SER A 36 10.78 3.54 5.92
CA SER A 36 9.68 2.65 5.61
C SER A 36 8.87 3.23 4.45
N THR A 37 8.53 2.39 3.49
CA THR A 37 7.73 2.76 2.33
C THR A 37 6.46 1.92 2.33
N LEU A 38 5.33 2.59 2.46
CA LEU A 38 4.02 1.95 2.55
C LEU A 38 3.17 2.40 1.36
N LEU A 39 2.53 1.46 0.70
CA LEU A 39 1.57 1.76 -0.36
C LEU A 39 0.15 1.64 0.19
N VAL A 40 -0.68 2.63 -0.10
CA VAL A 40 -2.11 2.58 0.22
C VAL A 40 -2.84 2.07 -1.02
N VAL A 41 -3.58 0.98 -0.87
CA VAL A 41 -4.39 0.39 -1.95
C VAL A 41 -5.85 0.29 -1.52
N ASP A 42 -6.73 0.42 -2.52
CA ASP A 42 -8.16 0.35 -2.35
C ASP A 42 -8.63 -1.07 -2.66
N ALA A 43 -9.24 -1.74 -1.68
CA ALA A 43 -9.69 -3.12 -1.82
C ALA A 43 -10.76 -3.31 -2.91
N THR A 44 -11.47 -2.24 -3.26
CA THR A 44 -12.55 -2.31 -4.26
C THR A 44 -12.05 -2.33 -5.70
N THR A 45 -10.77 -2.00 -5.93
CA THR A 45 -10.22 -1.95 -7.29
C THR A 45 -9.74 -3.29 -7.83
N GLY A 46 -9.72 -4.32 -6.99
CA GLY A 46 -9.42 -5.70 -7.42
C GLY A 46 -8.05 -5.85 -8.09
N ALA A 47 -8.04 -6.40 -9.31
CA ALA A 47 -6.79 -6.65 -10.04
C ALA A 47 -5.99 -5.38 -10.31
N ASN A 48 -6.63 -4.22 -10.40
CA ASN A 48 -5.93 -2.95 -10.59
C ASN A 48 -5.05 -2.59 -9.41
N ALA A 49 -5.48 -2.93 -8.19
CA ALA A 49 -4.66 -2.70 -7.00
C ALA A 49 -3.36 -3.51 -7.04
N LEU A 50 -3.44 -4.75 -7.49
CA LEU A 50 -2.26 -5.60 -7.63
C LEU A 50 -1.31 -5.07 -8.69
N ALA A 51 -1.85 -4.64 -9.85
CA ALA A 51 -1.06 -4.05 -10.91
C ALA A 51 -0.36 -2.77 -10.44
N GLN A 52 -1.06 -1.92 -9.73
CA GLN A 52 -0.48 -0.71 -9.13
C GLN A 52 0.63 -1.05 -8.14
N ALA A 53 0.41 -2.03 -7.28
CA ALA A 53 1.41 -2.43 -6.30
C ALA A 53 2.70 -2.90 -6.97
N ARG A 54 2.59 -3.66 -8.05
CA ARG A 54 3.77 -4.09 -8.83
C ARG A 54 4.55 -2.91 -9.38
N GLU A 55 3.85 -1.94 -9.98
CA GLU A 55 4.49 -0.77 -10.58
C GLU A 55 5.16 0.11 -9.51
N PHE A 56 4.48 0.35 -8.40
CA PHE A 56 5.07 1.11 -7.29
C PHE A 56 6.30 0.40 -6.71
N HIS A 57 6.23 -0.91 -6.58
CA HIS A 57 7.34 -1.69 -6.04
C HIS A 57 8.58 -1.63 -6.94
N LYS A 58 8.39 -1.54 -8.25
CA LYS A 58 9.51 -1.36 -9.19
C LYS A 58 10.16 0.02 -9.04
N ALA A 59 9.35 1.06 -8.84
CA ALA A 59 9.84 2.42 -8.72
C ALA A 59 10.49 2.68 -7.37
N THR A 60 9.88 2.15 -6.31
CA THR A 60 10.40 2.25 -4.95
C THR A 60 10.03 0.98 -4.19
N PRO A 61 11.02 0.20 -3.72
CA PRO A 61 10.70 -1.04 -3.00
C PRO A 61 9.78 -0.77 -1.82
N LEU A 62 8.70 -1.54 -1.74
CA LEU A 62 7.69 -1.40 -0.70
C LEU A 62 8.00 -2.31 0.48
N ASP A 63 7.84 -1.78 1.68
CA ASP A 63 8.00 -2.56 2.91
C ASP A 63 6.68 -3.20 3.33
N SER A 64 5.57 -2.51 3.08
CA SER A 64 4.25 -3.00 3.46
C SER A 64 3.17 -2.27 2.67
N VAL A 65 1.93 -2.70 2.85
CA VAL A 65 0.77 -2.05 2.24
C VAL A 65 -0.28 -1.76 3.32
N ILE A 66 -1.08 -0.74 3.05
CA ILE A 66 -2.29 -0.42 3.82
C ILE A 66 -3.45 -0.64 2.87
N ILE A 67 -4.39 -1.48 3.26
CA ILE A 67 -5.54 -1.79 2.41
C ILE A 67 -6.77 -1.09 2.97
N THR A 68 -7.38 -0.24 2.15
CA THR A 68 -8.56 0.54 2.54
C THR A 68 -9.83 -0.04 1.95
N LYS A 69 -10.96 0.42 2.44
CA LYS A 69 -12.30 0.05 1.96
C LYS A 69 -12.59 -1.44 2.06
N MET A 70 -12.12 -2.04 3.13
CA MET A 70 -12.36 -3.46 3.43
C MET A 70 -13.82 -3.75 3.81
N ASP A 71 -14.61 -2.72 4.05
CA ASP A 71 -16.05 -2.81 4.28
C ASP A 71 -16.83 -3.03 2.99
N GLY A 72 -16.20 -2.89 1.83
CA GLY A 72 -16.83 -3.09 0.53
C GLY A 72 -16.91 -4.55 0.10
N SER A 73 -17.44 -4.77 -1.09
CA SER A 73 -17.75 -6.12 -1.61
C SER A 73 -16.54 -6.94 -2.07
N GLY A 74 -15.37 -6.33 -2.25
CA GLY A 74 -14.18 -7.00 -2.77
C GLY A 74 -13.17 -7.44 -1.72
N LYS A 75 -13.63 -7.65 -0.53
CA LYS A 75 -12.86 -7.67 0.71
C LYS A 75 -11.62 -8.55 0.82
N GLY A 76 -11.38 -9.49 0.09
CA GLY A 76 -10.32 -10.41 0.51
C GLY A 76 -9.24 -10.65 -0.51
N GLY A 77 -9.63 -10.63 -1.76
CA GLY A 77 -8.75 -11.08 -2.83
C GLY A 77 -7.47 -10.25 -2.99
N VAL A 78 -7.58 -8.96 -2.79
CA VAL A 78 -6.44 -8.04 -2.99
C VAL A 78 -5.31 -8.31 -2.01
N ALA A 79 -5.64 -8.47 -0.71
CA ALA A 79 -4.62 -8.71 0.29
C ALA A 79 -3.93 -10.05 0.08
N VAL A 80 -4.72 -11.10 -0.21
CA VAL A 80 -4.17 -12.42 -0.49
C VAL A 80 -3.27 -12.39 -1.73
N ALA A 81 -3.72 -11.73 -2.79
CA ALA A 81 -2.95 -11.64 -4.03
C ALA A 81 -1.61 -10.90 -3.82
N ILE A 82 -1.62 -9.82 -3.09
CA ILE A 82 -0.40 -9.06 -2.79
C ILE A 82 0.57 -9.89 -1.95
N MET A 83 0.06 -10.55 -0.91
CA MET A 83 0.91 -11.40 -0.07
C MET A 83 1.52 -12.57 -0.85
N ASP A 84 0.71 -13.21 -1.67
CA ASP A 84 1.15 -14.38 -2.43
C ASP A 84 2.15 -14.02 -3.52
N GLU A 85 1.85 -12.99 -4.31
CA GLU A 85 2.66 -12.64 -5.46
C GLU A 85 3.89 -11.82 -5.12
N MET A 86 3.74 -10.87 -4.21
CA MET A 86 4.80 -9.90 -3.89
C MET A 86 5.53 -10.20 -2.60
N HIS A 87 5.02 -11.14 -1.80
CA HIS A 87 5.58 -11.49 -0.47
C HIS A 87 5.62 -10.27 0.47
N ILE A 88 4.65 -9.36 0.31
CA ILE A 88 4.52 -8.17 1.14
C ILE A 88 3.24 -8.31 1.97
N SER A 89 3.38 -8.22 3.30
CA SER A 89 2.23 -8.32 4.20
C SER A 89 1.64 -6.93 4.46
N PRO A 90 0.30 -6.83 4.55
CA PRO A 90 -0.31 -5.60 5.01
C PRO A 90 0.09 -5.26 6.44
N SER A 91 0.21 -3.97 6.73
CA SER A 91 0.43 -3.49 8.10
C SER A 91 -0.88 -3.06 8.76
N PHE A 92 -1.77 -2.46 8.00
CA PHE A 92 -3.03 -1.91 8.50
C PHE A 92 -4.15 -2.14 7.50
N LEU A 93 -5.36 -2.17 8.04
CA LEU A 93 -6.59 -2.25 7.25
C LEU A 93 -7.50 -1.07 7.59
N GLY A 94 -8.09 -0.47 6.55
CA GLY A 94 -9.17 0.52 6.70
C GLY A 94 -10.50 -0.17 6.46
N THR A 95 -11.37 -0.13 7.46
CA THR A 95 -12.65 -0.84 7.44
C THR A 95 -13.85 0.09 7.36
N GLY A 96 -13.62 1.39 7.28
CA GLY A 96 -14.67 2.40 7.20
C GLY A 96 -14.04 3.79 7.08
N GLU A 97 -14.82 4.82 7.37
CA GLU A 97 -14.42 6.21 7.23
C GLU A 97 -14.00 6.88 8.54
N GLY A 98 -14.33 6.29 9.68
CA GLY A 98 -13.97 6.83 10.99
C GLY A 98 -12.53 6.55 11.36
N ALA A 99 -12.00 7.32 12.29
CA ALA A 99 -10.65 7.13 12.79
C ALA A 99 -10.47 5.76 13.47
N GLU A 100 -11.53 5.26 14.08
CA GLU A 100 -11.55 3.93 14.71
C GLU A 100 -11.66 2.79 13.72
N ASP A 101 -11.94 3.10 12.45
CA ASP A 101 -12.05 2.12 11.37
C ASP A 101 -10.72 1.88 10.67
N PHE A 102 -9.64 2.09 11.37
CA PHE A 102 -8.29 1.84 10.90
C PHE A 102 -7.58 1.00 11.97
N GLU A 103 -7.20 -0.22 11.60
CA GLU A 103 -6.68 -1.18 12.57
C GLU A 103 -5.44 -1.90 12.06
N PRO A 104 -4.56 -2.37 12.96
CA PRO A 104 -3.43 -3.20 12.56
C PRO A 104 -3.92 -4.48 11.90
N PHE A 105 -3.17 -4.96 10.92
CA PHE A 105 -3.49 -6.21 10.24
C PHE A 105 -3.30 -7.38 11.19
N ASN A 106 -4.34 -8.21 11.30
CA ASN A 106 -4.28 -9.47 12.04
C ASN A 106 -4.67 -10.59 11.09
N ARG A 107 -3.72 -11.47 10.83
CA ARG A 107 -3.87 -12.54 9.85
C ARG A 107 -5.06 -13.46 10.17
N ASP A 108 -5.20 -13.85 11.42
CA ASP A 108 -6.25 -14.79 11.81
C ASP A 108 -7.64 -14.17 11.67
N ARG A 109 -7.81 -12.93 12.12
CA ARG A 109 -9.06 -12.20 11.94
C ARG A 109 -9.39 -11.99 10.46
N TYR A 110 -8.37 -11.74 9.66
CA TYR A 110 -8.55 -11.54 8.22
C TYR A 110 -9.04 -12.84 7.55
N VAL A 111 -8.41 -13.95 7.86
CA VAL A 111 -8.81 -15.26 7.32
C VAL A 111 -10.25 -15.59 7.75
N ASP A 112 -10.58 -15.36 9.02
CA ASP A 112 -11.93 -15.59 9.53
C ASP A 112 -12.97 -14.74 8.79
N SER A 113 -12.61 -13.51 8.40
CA SER A 113 -13.52 -12.62 7.69
C SER A 113 -13.80 -13.07 6.24
N LEU A 114 -12.94 -13.90 5.68
CA LEU A 114 -13.11 -14.45 4.34
C LEU A 114 -14.05 -15.66 4.30
N LEU A 115 -14.21 -16.31 5.41
CA LEU A 115 -15.08 -17.50 5.56
C LEU A 115 -16.46 -17.06 6.02
#